data_65438f6151b05e83e977ac0af34e6cbd
#
_entry.id   65438f6151b05e83e977ac0af34e6cbd
#
_cell.length_a   1.000
_cell.length_b   1.000
_cell.length_c   1.000
_cell.angle_alpha   90.00
_cell.angle_beta   90.00
_cell.angle_gamma   90.00
#
_symmetry.space_group_name_H-M   'P 1'
#
loop_
_entity.id
_entity.type
_entity.pdbx_description
1 polymer ?
#
loop_
_entity_poly.entity_id
_entity_poly.type
_entity_poly.pdbx_seq_one_letter_code
_entity_poly.pdbx_strand_id
1 'polypeptide(L)'
;PHEIISAEEEGIKIHFLANPTKIKGKDGRVVGLECAKMQLGEPDESGRRRPSPVKGSEFVIGVDVVIPAIGQASDLSWLTTTATKWGTIEVDPETLATNLDGVFAGGDAVTGPAFVVDAIKSGHVAAESIDRYLRGMDLKQNRGKKLADAVKDVLFDRIIKMPRQKMSEMDVSKRIAECSAEVALGFTEEQAKAEAARCLSCGICSECYECERICQAKAVEHAQVEQIDEILVGGIVLAPGVETIPPQVREEYGYGYYQNVVTSLEFERYLSASGPTAGHVARPSDHKEPKKVAWIQCVGSRDEERKYCSSVCCMYATKEAIIAKEHAKELEPTIFFMDIRAFGKGFDNYYERAKNEYGVRYIRCMASTVKEDPNTQNLIIRYVNSAGELIEEEFDLVVLSVGLKPSPKMRELTDRLDVNLNQYGFCATDTLTPIATSKPGIYVCGASSEPKDIPETVMQASGAAACVGELLGDVRGSDIVHKSYPSETDVSGQNPRIGVFVCRCGINIAGVVDVPGVAEYAKNLPNVACVEEKIYVCSQDSQGLIKEKI
;
A
#
# COMPACT_ATOMS: atom_id res chain seq x y z
N PRO A 1 7.97 29.71 14.71
CA PRO A 1 6.69 29.34 14.15
C PRO A 1 6.28 30.34 13.09
N HIS A 2 5.67 29.85 12.02
CA HIS A 2 5.31 30.63 10.86
C HIS A 2 4.35 31.80 11.19
N GLU A 3 3.36 31.55 12.06
CA GLU A 3 2.37 32.54 12.49
C GLU A 3 2.97 33.77 13.18
N ILE A 4 4.05 33.61 13.93
CA ILE A 4 4.75 34.74 14.57
C ILE A 4 5.39 35.62 13.48
N ILE A 5 6.02 35.02 12.49
CA ILE A 5 6.66 35.73 11.38
C ILE A 5 5.60 36.49 10.57
N SER A 6 4.48 35.82 10.24
CA SER A 6 3.38 36.45 9.51
C SER A 6 2.78 37.63 10.29
N ALA A 7 2.61 37.50 11.61
CA ALA A 7 2.12 38.60 12.45
C ALA A 7 3.08 39.80 12.46
N GLU A 8 4.39 39.56 12.53
CA GLU A 8 5.41 40.62 12.46
C GLU A 8 5.44 41.29 11.08
N GLU A 9 5.29 40.51 10.00
CA GLU A 9 5.17 41.04 8.62
C GLU A 9 3.94 41.95 8.47
N GLU A 10 2.84 41.64 9.11
CA GLU A 10 1.61 42.45 9.13
C GLU A 10 1.70 43.66 10.07
N GLY A 11 2.86 43.87 10.73
CA GLY A 11 3.14 45.04 11.56
C GLY A 11 2.78 44.88 13.02
N ILE A 12 2.39 43.69 13.48
CA ILE A 12 2.11 43.38 14.87
C ILE A 12 3.41 43.35 15.68
N LYS A 13 3.50 44.12 16.73
CA LYS A 13 4.68 44.17 17.63
C LYS A 13 4.52 43.13 18.72
N ILE A 14 5.38 42.11 18.74
CA ILE A 14 5.41 41.05 19.74
C ILE A 14 6.48 41.35 20.78
N HIS A 15 6.08 41.53 22.04
CA HIS A 15 7.00 41.71 23.15
C HIS A 15 7.24 40.40 23.88
N PHE A 16 8.30 39.69 23.51
CA PHE A 16 8.70 38.46 24.17
C PHE A 16 9.25 38.73 25.57
N LEU A 17 9.08 37.77 26.48
CA LEU A 17 9.54 37.87 27.86
C LEU A 17 9.06 39.17 28.56
N ALA A 18 7.81 39.55 28.33
CA ALA A 18 7.14 40.64 28.99
C ALA A 18 5.83 40.13 29.64
N ASN A 19 5.63 40.42 30.89
CA ASN A 19 4.41 40.04 31.64
C ASN A 19 3.65 41.28 32.08
N PRO A 20 2.37 41.42 31.71
CA PRO A 20 1.53 42.50 32.18
C PRO A 20 1.39 42.52 33.72
N THR A 21 1.58 43.68 34.34
CA THR A 21 1.49 43.85 35.79
C THR A 21 0.35 44.77 36.21
N LYS A 22 0.04 45.81 35.39
CA LYS A 22 -0.99 46.76 35.73
C LYS A 22 -1.54 47.49 34.49
N ILE A 23 -2.85 47.65 34.44
CA ILE A 23 -3.49 48.53 33.46
C ILE A 23 -3.49 49.96 34.03
N LYS A 24 -2.95 50.92 33.24
CA LYS A 24 -2.97 52.36 33.59
C LYS A 24 -4.18 53.04 32.95
N GLY A 25 -4.97 53.70 33.76
CA GLY A 25 -6.13 54.46 33.35
C GLY A 25 -6.02 55.94 33.69
N LYS A 26 -6.65 56.79 32.88
CA LYS A 26 -6.84 58.20 33.13
C LYS A 26 -8.24 58.59 32.65
N ASP A 27 -8.99 59.29 33.50
CA ASP A 27 -10.35 59.80 33.21
C ASP A 27 -11.31 58.69 32.70
N GLY A 28 -11.22 57.48 33.31
CA GLY A 28 -12.05 56.33 32.96
C GLY A 28 -11.67 55.60 31.66
N ARG A 29 -10.54 55.95 31.02
CA ARG A 29 -10.04 55.31 29.82
C ARG A 29 -8.67 54.66 30.05
N VAL A 30 -8.39 53.58 29.35
CA VAL A 30 -7.06 52.95 29.33
C VAL A 30 -6.09 53.88 28.59
N VAL A 31 -4.90 54.09 29.15
CA VAL A 31 -3.84 54.91 28.55
C VAL A 31 -2.52 54.17 28.44
N GLY A 32 -2.44 52.95 29.01
CA GLY A 32 -1.23 52.17 28.94
C GLY A 32 -1.32 50.86 29.70
N LEU A 33 -0.42 49.96 29.37
CA LEU A 33 -0.21 48.67 30.02
C LEU A 33 1.22 48.62 30.56
N GLU A 34 1.32 48.51 31.91
CA GLU A 34 2.60 48.31 32.57
C GLU A 34 2.97 46.83 32.50
N CYS A 35 4.20 46.53 32.05
CA CYS A 35 4.74 45.21 31.93
C CYS A 35 6.09 45.11 32.65
N ALA A 36 6.39 43.96 33.24
CA ALA A 36 7.71 43.65 33.75
C ALA A 36 8.46 42.76 32.74
N LYS A 37 9.76 42.97 32.55
CA LYS A 37 10.60 42.06 31.78
C LYS A 37 10.76 40.75 32.54
N MET A 38 10.76 39.67 31.81
CA MET A 38 10.94 38.30 32.32
C MET A 38 12.29 37.75 31.91
N GLN A 39 12.88 36.87 32.72
CA GLN A 39 14.03 36.08 32.38
C GLN A 39 13.71 34.59 32.49
N LEU A 40 14.29 33.79 31.62
CA LEU A 40 14.11 32.33 31.65
C LEU A 40 14.94 31.74 32.78
N GLY A 41 14.29 30.97 33.66
CA GLY A 41 14.92 30.19 34.72
C GLY A 41 15.64 28.94 34.17
N GLU A 42 16.12 28.09 35.07
CA GLU A 42 16.68 26.79 34.73
C GLU A 42 15.57 25.87 34.17
N PRO A 43 15.92 24.91 33.30
CA PRO A 43 14.97 23.93 32.80
C PRO A 43 14.40 23.07 33.94
N ASP A 44 13.09 22.87 33.96
CA ASP A 44 12.45 21.90 34.86
C ASP A 44 12.61 20.45 34.34
N GLU A 45 12.06 19.46 35.06
CA GLU A 45 12.15 18.02 34.69
C GLU A 45 11.59 17.72 33.27
N SER A 46 10.74 18.58 32.73
CA SER A 46 10.22 18.48 31.36
C SER A 46 11.10 19.18 30.31
N GLY A 47 12.20 19.81 30.73
CA GLY A 47 13.09 20.61 29.90
C GLY A 47 12.55 22.04 29.64
N ARG A 48 11.44 22.44 30.26
CA ARG A 48 10.82 23.76 30.07
C ARG A 48 11.41 24.77 31.04
N ARG A 49 11.87 25.90 30.49
CA ARG A 49 12.40 27.02 31.27
C ARG A 49 11.27 27.97 31.63
N ARG A 50 10.94 28.08 32.91
CA ARG A 50 9.88 28.98 33.39
C ARG A 50 10.39 30.41 33.47
N PRO A 51 9.63 31.40 32.95
CA PRO A 51 10.00 32.79 33.07
C PRO A 51 9.77 33.32 34.52
N SER A 52 10.73 34.09 35.01
CA SER A 52 10.62 34.81 36.30
C SER A 52 10.78 36.31 36.09
N PRO A 53 10.08 37.15 36.86
CA PRO A 53 10.15 38.59 36.70
C PRO A 53 11.50 39.16 37.13
N VAL A 54 12.03 40.10 36.35
CA VAL A 54 13.20 40.89 36.69
C VAL A 54 12.77 42.08 37.49
N LYS A 55 13.22 42.18 38.73
CA LYS A 55 12.87 43.30 39.63
C LYS A 55 13.38 44.65 39.09
N GLY A 56 12.48 45.67 39.11
CA GLY A 56 12.85 47.02 38.66
C GLY A 56 12.95 47.18 37.15
N SER A 57 12.37 46.26 36.40
CA SER A 57 12.40 46.26 34.91
C SER A 57 11.05 46.69 34.30
N GLU A 58 10.18 47.29 35.08
CA GLU A 58 8.85 47.69 34.67
C GLU A 58 8.93 48.76 33.57
N PHE A 59 8.10 48.60 32.54
CA PHE A 59 7.97 49.54 31.42
C PHE A 59 6.49 49.69 31.02
N VAL A 60 6.14 50.77 30.37
CA VAL A 60 4.76 51.06 29.97
C VAL A 60 4.64 51.05 28.46
N ILE A 61 3.68 50.30 27.95
CA ILE A 61 3.27 50.32 26.55
C ILE A 61 2.00 51.19 26.48
N GLY A 62 2.02 52.26 25.64
CA GLY A 62 0.82 53.08 25.39
C GLY A 62 -0.19 52.29 24.58
N VAL A 63 -1.41 52.10 25.13
CA VAL A 63 -2.50 51.38 24.50
C VAL A 63 -3.83 52.00 24.91
N ASP A 64 -4.81 51.96 24.03
CA ASP A 64 -6.18 52.48 24.29
C ASP A 64 -7.14 51.36 24.73
N VAL A 65 -6.82 50.10 24.35
CA VAL A 65 -7.60 48.90 24.65
C VAL A 65 -6.68 47.78 25.08
N VAL A 66 -7.06 47.03 26.10
CA VAL A 66 -6.36 45.81 26.54
C VAL A 66 -7.35 44.65 26.45
N ILE A 67 -6.96 43.63 25.68
CA ILE A 67 -7.72 42.39 25.51
C ILE A 67 -6.94 41.25 26.20
N PRO A 68 -7.38 40.74 27.35
CA PRO A 68 -6.73 39.61 28.01
C PRO A 68 -7.03 38.31 27.25
N ALA A 69 -6.01 37.72 26.70
CA ALA A 69 -6.07 36.40 26.06
C ALA A 69 -5.51 35.34 27.02
N ILE A 70 -6.21 35.14 28.13
CA ILE A 70 -5.85 34.18 29.19
C ILE A 70 -6.44 32.81 28.88
N GLY A 71 -5.81 31.74 29.42
CA GLY A 71 -6.32 30.39 29.28
C GLY A 71 -7.70 30.17 29.89
N GLN A 72 -8.35 29.11 29.50
CA GLN A 72 -9.64 28.67 30.07
C GLN A 72 -9.43 27.52 31.04
N ALA A 73 -10.36 27.35 31.97
CA ALA A 73 -10.42 26.23 32.88
C ALA A 73 -11.83 25.64 32.86
N SER A 74 -11.93 24.34 33.04
CA SER A 74 -13.22 23.65 33.12
C SER A 74 -13.90 23.97 34.46
N ASP A 75 -15.18 24.35 34.42
CA ASP A 75 -16.01 24.44 35.64
C ASP A 75 -16.67 23.07 35.88
N LEU A 76 -16.13 22.35 36.86
CA LEU A 76 -16.60 21.03 37.27
C LEU A 76 -17.45 21.07 38.55
N SER A 77 -17.87 22.27 39.04
CA SER A 77 -18.56 22.45 40.31
C SER A 77 -19.91 21.73 40.42
N TRP A 78 -20.49 21.38 39.28
CA TRP A 78 -21.78 20.67 39.15
C TRP A 78 -21.65 19.16 39.03
N LEU A 79 -20.43 18.62 38.92
CA LEU A 79 -20.16 17.21 38.62
C LEU A 79 -19.50 16.54 39.84
N THR A 80 -19.93 15.31 40.16
CA THR A 80 -19.39 14.50 41.27
C THR A 80 -18.36 13.47 40.87
N THR A 81 -17.78 13.59 39.65
CA THR A 81 -16.73 12.71 39.16
C THR A 81 -15.37 13.06 39.75
N THR A 82 -14.40 12.13 39.62
CA THR A 82 -13.03 12.36 40.07
C THR A 82 -12.37 13.41 39.15
N ALA A 83 -11.83 14.46 39.79
CA ALA A 83 -11.05 15.46 39.11
C ALA A 83 -9.55 15.22 39.29
N THR A 84 -8.76 15.47 38.23
CA THR A 84 -7.30 15.48 38.32
C THR A 84 -6.80 16.66 39.16
N LYS A 85 -5.55 16.63 39.58
CA LYS A 85 -4.87 17.76 40.24
C LYS A 85 -4.86 19.06 39.41
N TRP A 86 -5.19 18.98 38.13
CA TRP A 86 -5.22 20.09 37.17
C TRP A 86 -6.64 20.64 36.94
N GLY A 87 -7.65 20.10 37.62
CA GLY A 87 -9.04 20.54 37.49
C GLY A 87 -9.72 20.03 36.19
N THR A 88 -9.28 18.89 35.66
CA THR A 88 -9.92 18.20 34.53
C THR A 88 -10.54 16.88 35.02
N ILE A 89 -11.44 16.29 34.21
CA ILE A 89 -12.08 15.01 34.55
C ILE A 89 -11.09 13.87 34.33
N GLU A 90 -10.98 12.97 35.31
CA GLU A 90 -10.19 11.76 35.19
C GLU A 90 -11.00 10.69 34.45
N VAL A 91 -10.40 10.11 33.40
CA VAL A 91 -11.02 9.06 32.58
C VAL A 91 -10.02 7.94 32.26
N ASP A 92 -10.54 6.77 31.94
CA ASP A 92 -9.74 5.74 31.30
C ASP A 92 -9.29 6.23 29.90
N PRO A 93 -8.00 6.26 29.59
CA PRO A 93 -7.49 6.89 28.37
C PRO A 93 -7.91 6.17 27.08
N GLU A 94 -8.31 4.92 27.15
CA GLU A 94 -8.71 4.11 26.01
C GLU A 94 -10.20 4.18 25.73
N THR A 95 -11.01 4.24 26.79
CA THR A 95 -12.47 4.19 26.68
C THR A 95 -13.17 5.51 26.98
N LEU A 96 -12.47 6.47 27.58
CA LEU A 96 -13.00 7.74 28.09
C LEU A 96 -14.11 7.56 29.15
N ALA A 97 -14.19 6.38 29.76
CA ALA A 97 -15.08 6.14 30.89
C ALA A 97 -14.57 6.85 32.14
N THR A 98 -15.46 7.48 32.88
CA THR A 98 -15.16 8.09 34.19
C THR A 98 -15.29 7.05 35.31
N ASN A 99 -15.06 7.45 36.55
CA ASN A 99 -15.32 6.60 37.72
C ASN A 99 -16.81 6.38 38.01
N LEU A 100 -17.71 7.07 37.29
CA LEU A 100 -19.15 6.89 37.41
C LEU A 100 -19.66 5.97 36.31
N ASP A 101 -20.46 4.99 36.70
CA ASP A 101 -21.01 4.01 35.75
C ASP A 101 -21.90 4.70 34.69
N GLY A 102 -21.68 4.38 33.42
CA GLY A 102 -22.39 4.96 32.29
C GLY A 102 -22.05 6.42 31.97
N VAL A 103 -21.03 7.01 32.63
CA VAL A 103 -20.60 8.41 32.39
C VAL A 103 -19.24 8.42 31.66
N PHE A 104 -19.19 9.11 30.54
CA PHE A 104 -18.02 9.29 29.71
C PHE A 104 -17.70 10.77 29.56
N ALA A 105 -16.42 11.10 29.41
CA ALA A 105 -15.99 12.48 29.23
C ALA A 105 -14.87 12.57 28.17
N GLY A 106 -14.83 13.70 27.44
CA GLY A 106 -13.84 13.95 26.41
C GLY A 106 -13.62 15.44 26.16
N GLY A 107 -12.76 15.78 25.21
CA GLY A 107 -12.40 17.15 24.87
C GLY A 107 -11.71 17.89 26.00
N ASP A 108 -11.86 19.23 26.04
CA ASP A 108 -11.18 20.11 26.98
C ASP A 108 -11.50 19.83 28.45
N ALA A 109 -12.65 19.21 28.72
CA ALA A 109 -13.01 18.78 30.08
C ALA A 109 -12.05 17.69 30.62
N VAL A 110 -11.39 16.93 29.74
CA VAL A 110 -10.44 15.88 30.09
C VAL A 110 -8.99 16.32 29.87
N THR A 111 -8.70 16.95 28.75
CA THR A 111 -7.34 17.32 28.35
C THR A 111 -6.88 18.68 28.84
N GLY A 112 -7.82 19.55 29.30
CA GLY A 112 -7.63 20.99 29.33
C GLY A 112 -7.73 21.57 27.90
N PRO A 113 -7.56 22.88 27.71
CA PRO A 113 -7.65 23.53 26.41
C PRO A 113 -6.73 22.90 25.39
N ALA A 114 -7.30 22.38 24.30
CA ALA A 114 -6.60 21.67 23.23
C ALA A 114 -7.18 22.04 21.86
N PHE A 115 -6.74 21.34 20.80
CA PHE A 115 -7.24 21.59 19.45
C PHE A 115 -8.64 20.98 19.24
N VAL A 116 -9.43 21.64 18.38
CA VAL A 116 -10.79 21.16 18.03
C VAL A 116 -10.76 19.72 17.51
N VAL A 117 -9.72 19.35 16.74
CA VAL A 117 -9.56 17.97 16.23
C VAL A 117 -9.39 16.94 17.35
N ASP A 118 -8.75 17.30 18.47
CA ASP A 118 -8.60 16.42 19.63
C ASP A 118 -9.94 16.23 20.36
N ALA A 119 -10.73 17.29 20.44
CA ALA A 119 -12.09 17.23 20.98
C ALA A 119 -12.99 16.34 20.11
N ILE A 120 -12.93 16.46 18.78
CA ILE A 120 -13.67 15.61 17.83
C ILE A 120 -13.25 14.15 17.98
N LYS A 121 -11.93 13.88 18.01
CA LYS A 121 -11.40 12.53 18.22
C LYS A 121 -11.92 11.90 19.52
N SER A 122 -11.86 12.63 20.61
CA SER A 122 -12.38 12.14 21.89
C SER A 122 -13.89 11.89 21.86
N GLY A 123 -14.64 12.73 21.12
CA GLY A 123 -16.08 12.52 20.87
C GLY A 123 -16.36 11.18 20.18
N HIS A 124 -15.59 10.83 19.14
CA HIS A 124 -15.71 9.53 18.45
C HIS A 124 -15.40 8.35 19.39
N VAL A 125 -14.34 8.45 20.19
CA VAL A 125 -13.97 7.41 21.16
C VAL A 125 -15.06 7.25 22.22
N ALA A 126 -15.60 8.34 22.72
CA ALA A 126 -16.69 8.31 23.71
C ALA A 126 -17.98 7.72 23.11
N ALA A 127 -18.34 8.09 21.88
CA ALA A 127 -19.53 7.56 21.20
C ALA A 127 -19.46 6.03 21.04
N GLU A 128 -18.32 5.50 20.63
CA GLU A 128 -18.10 4.05 20.56
C GLU A 128 -18.20 3.38 21.94
N SER A 129 -17.64 4.01 22.97
CA SER A 129 -17.73 3.51 24.34
C SER A 129 -19.17 3.47 24.85
N ILE A 130 -19.95 4.51 24.55
CA ILE A 130 -21.36 4.61 24.94
C ILE A 130 -22.18 3.53 24.22
N ASP A 131 -21.97 3.33 22.90
CA ASP A 131 -22.67 2.29 22.14
C ASP A 131 -22.39 0.89 22.72
N ARG A 132 -21.11 0.59 23.02
CA ARG A 132 -20.71 -0.67 23.64
C ARG A 132 -21.31 -0.86 25.04
N TYR A 133 -21.29 0.19 25.85
CA TYR A 133 -21.88 0.18 27.18
C TYR A 133 -23.39 -0.14 27.13
N LEU A 134 -24.11 0.52 26.24
CA LEU A 134 -25.55 0.30 26.06
C LEU A 134 -25.89 -1.12 25.56
N ARG A 135 -24.97 -1.74 24.82
CA ARG A 135 -25.12 -3.12 24.35
C ARG A 135 -24.58 -4.16 25.33
N GLY A 136 -24.04 -3.77 26.47
CA GLY A 136 -23.42 -4.67 27.45
C GLY A 136 -22.13 -5.36 26.93
N MET A 137 -21.43 -4.73 25.98
CA MET A 137 -20.18 -5.24 25.41
C MET A 137 -18.97 -4.74 26.20
N ASP A 138 -17.87 -5.48 26.12
CA ASP A 138 -16.59 -5.05 26.69
C ASP A 138 -16.10 -3.76 26.01
N LEU A 139 -15.84 -2.73 26.84
CA LEU A 139 -15.42 -1.41 26.37
C LEU A 139 -14.03 -1.40 25.73
N LYS A 140 -13.16 -2.36 26.08
CA LYS A 140 -11.76 -2.42 25.63
C LYS A 140 -11.49 -3.43 24.52
N GLN A 141 -12.40 -4.36 24.29
CA GLN A 141 -12.22 -5.39 23.30
C GLN A 141 -11.94 -4.78 21.90
N ASN A 142 -10.83 -5.18 21.28
CA ASN A 142 -10.38 -4.70 19.97
C ASN A 142 -10.06 -3.19 19.87
N ARG A 143 -9.85 -2.51 21.01
CA ARG A 143 -9.33 -1.13 21.05
C ARG A 143 -7.80 -1.10 21.13
N GLY A 144 -7.22 0.07 20.90
CA GLY A 144 -5.78 0.30 21.05
C GLY A 144 -4.92 -0.40 20.01
N LYS A 145 -5.47 -0.89 18.89
CA LYS A 145 -4.66 -1.38 17.79
C LYS A 145 -3.84 -0.23 17.23
N LYS A 146 -2.54 -0.33 17.41
CA LYS A 146 -1.62 0.54 16.71
C LYS A 146 -1.85 0.34 15.22
N LEU A 147 -2.06 1.45 14.51
CA LEU A 147 -1.91 1.50 13.06
C LEU A 147 -0.62 0.77 12.68
N ALA A 148 -0.65 0.05 11.56
CA ALA A 148 0.55 -0.58 11.06
C ALA A 148 1.70 0.43 11.09
N ASP A 149 2.82 0.02 11.66
CA ASP A 149 4.02 0.85 11.63
C ASP A 149 4.31 1.25 10.18
N ALA A 150 4.79 2.45 9.98
CA ALA A 150 5.32 2.88 8.69
C ALA A 150 6.30 1.84 8.14
N VAL A 151 6.40 1.73 6.83
CA VAL A 151 7.38 0.84 6.18
C VAL A 151 8.75 1.11 6.78
N LYS A 152 9.35 0.07 7.41
CA LYS A 152 10.60 0.22 8.19
C LYS A 152 11.85 0.34 7.31
N ASP A 153 11.75 -0.04 6.04
CA ASP A 153 12.90 -0.24 5.16
C ASP A 153 13.08 0.86 4.10
N VAL A 154 12.73 2.10 4.43
CA VAL A 154 13.05 3.25 3.56
C VAL A 154 14.55 3.51 3.64
N LEU A 155 15.25 3.25 2.55
CA LEU A 155 16.69 3.52 2.43
C LEU A 155 16.90 5.01 2.15
N PHE A 156 16.88 5.83 3.21
CA PHE A 156 17.02 7.28 3.12
C PHE A 156 18.32 7.75 2.46
N ASP A 157 19.37 6.96 2.51
CA ASP A 157 20.68 7.26 1.92
C ASP A 157 20.65 7.31 0.38
N ARG A 158 19.65 6.68 -0.23
CA ARG A 158 19.46 6.62 -1.68
C ARG A 158 18.45 7.64 -2.21
N ILE A 159 17.86 8.44 -1.32
CA ILE A 159 16.82 9.40 -1.69
C ILE A 159 17.42 10.78 -1.86
N ILE A 160 17.24 11.36 -3.03
CA ILE A 160 17.63 12.75 -3.30
C ILE A 160 16.73 13.67 -2.47
N LYS A 161 17.34 14.48 -1.60
CA LYS A 161 16.60 15.45 -0.80
C LYS A 161 16.05 16.56 -1.70
N MET A 162 14.75 16.61 -1.83
CA MET A 162 14.03 17.68 -2.53
C MET A 162 13.40 18.62 -1.50
N PRO A 163 13.48 19.95 -1.71
CA PRO A 163 12.86 20.91 -0.82
C PRO A 163 11.33 20.77 -0.85
N ARG A 164 10.71 20.98 0.31
CA ARG A 164 9.25 21.02 0.42
C ARG A 164 8.71 22.20 -0.39
N GLN A 165 7.63 21.98 -1.14
CA GLN A 165 6.91 23.07 -1.80
C GLN A 165 6.22 23.94 -0.75
N LYS A 166 6.23 25.24 -0.98
CA LYS A 166 5.53 26.20 -0.13
C LYS A 166 4.32 26.74 -0.91
N MET A 167 3.18 26.77 -0.26
CA MET A 167 2.01 27.44 -0.80
C MET A 167 2.30 28.94 -0.98
N SER A 168 1.80 29.50 -2.06
CA SER A 168 1.80 30.94 -2.24
C SER A 168 0.88 31.59 -1.22
N GLU A 169 1.30 32.73 -0.69
CA GLU A 169 0.50 33.50 0.26
C GLU A 169 0.08 34.82 -0.37
N MET A 170 -1.04 35.35 0.11
CA MET A 170 -1.53 36.65 -0.29
C MET A 170 -0.53 37.74 0.14
N ASP A 171 -0.41 38.77 -0.68
CA ASP A 171 0.41 39.94 -0.36
C ASP A 171 -0.01 40.59 0.98
N VAL A 172 0.96 40.99 1.80
CA VAL A 172 0.75 41.53 3.16
C VAL A 172 -0.22 42.72 3.16
N SER A 173 -0.11 43.62 2.16
CA SER A 173 -1.01 44.80 2.07
C SER A 173 -2.48 44.42 1.88
N LYS A 174 -2.74 43.30 1.17
CA LYS A 174 -4.08 42.78 0.95
C LYS A 174 -4.59 42.05 2.21
N ARG A 175 -3.73 41.28 2.91
CA ARG A 175 -4.10 40.62 4.17
C ARG A 175 -4.60 41.63 5.21
N ILE A 176 -3.90 42.76 5.35
CA ILE A 176 -4.26 43.83 6.30
C ILE A 176 -5.58 44.51 5.90
N ALA A 177 -5.82 44.67 4.59
CA ALA A 177 -7.01 45.34 4.10
C ALA A 177 -8.30 44.49 4.19
N GLU A 178 -8.17 43.17 4.11
CA GLU A 178 -9.31 42.25 4.03
C GLU A 178 -9.13 41.06 4.99
N CYS A 179 -9.55 41.24 6.25
CA CYS A 179 -9.35 40.27 7.32
C CYS A 179 -10.13 38.95 7.16
N SER A 180 -11.05 38.85 6.20
CA SER A 180 -11.78 37.63 5.84
C SER A 180 -11.22 36.89 4.65
N ALA A 181 -10.19 37.41 3.98
CA ALA A 181 -9.58 36.78 2.84
C ALA A 181 -8.70 35.58 3.26
N GLU A 182 -8.69 34.55 2.43
CA GLU A 182 -7.83 33.39 2.64
C GLU A 182 -6.39 33.74 2.31
N VAL A 183 -5.49 33.63 3.30
CA VAL A 183 -4.09 34.02 3.18
C VAL A 183 -3.29 33.01 2.37
N ALA A 184 -3.47 31.72 2.62
CA ALA A 184 -2.78 30.65 1.90
C ALA A 184 -3.54 30.29 0.62
N LEU A 185 -2.92 30.53 -0.55
CA LEU A 185 -3.56 30.41 -1.85
C LEU A 185 -3.53 28.99 -2.44
N GLY A 186 -2.99 28.02 -1.69
CA GLY A 186 -2.84 26.64 -2.16
C GLY A 186 -1.61 26.44 -3.05
N PHE A 187 -1.51 25.25 -3.64
CA PHE A 187 -0.48 24.91 -4.62
C PHE A 187 -0.96 25.16 -6.04
N THR A 188 -0.04 25.58 -6.92
CA THR A 188 -0.26 25.46 -8.35
C THR A 188 -0.21 23.98 -8.76
N GLU A 189 -0.65 23.66 -9.99
CA GLU A 189 -0.58 22.28 -10.50
C GLU A 189 0.86 21.75 -10.49
N GLU A 190 1.84 22.58 -10.89
CA GLU A 190 3.25 22.22 -10.90
C GLU A 190 3.79 21.97 -9.48
N GLN A 191 3.42 22.80 -8.52
CA GLN A 191 3.79 22.64 -7.11
C GLN A 191 3.17 21.38 -6.52
N ALA A 192 1.90 21.11 -6.83
CA ALA A 192 1.21 19.91 -6.36
C ALA A 192 1.88 18.63 -6.91
N LYS A 193 2.21 18.60 -8.21
CA LYS A 193 2.94 17.49 -8.84
C LYS A 193 4.34 17.32 -8.25
N ALA A 194 5.07 18.41 -8.03
CA ALA A 194 6.40 18.37 -7.43
C ALA A 194 6.37 17.86 -5.98
N GLU A 195 5.37 18.26 -5.18
CA GLU A 195 5.21 17.77 -3.82
C GLU A 195 4.78 16.29 -3.79
N ALA A 196 3.88 15.89 -4.69
CA ALA A 196 3.47 14.50 -4.84
C ALA A 196 4.65 13.59 -5.26
N ALA A 197 5.54 14.07 -6.12
CA ALA A 197 6.75 13.35 -6.55
C ALA A 197 7.76 13.11 -5.41
N ARG A 198 7.70 13.88 -4.32
CA ARG A 198 8.50 13.66 -3.11
C ARG A 198 7.98 12.53 -2.23
N CYS A 199 6.83 11.96 -2.55
CA CYS A 199 6.23 10.91 -1.73
C CYS A 199 7.10 9.65 -1.74
N LEU A 200 7.49 9.19 -0.55
CA LEU A 200 8.31 8.00 -0.36
C LEU A 200 7.50 6.72 -0.25
N SER A 201 6.17 6.80 -0.30
CA SER A 201 5.25 5.67 -0.06
C SER A 201 5.60 4.86 1.20
N CYS A 202 6.09 5.56 2.24
CA CYS A 202 6.69 4.96 3.42
C CYS A 202 5.70 4.58 4.52
N GLY A 203 4.42 4.80 4.32
CA GLY A 203 3.42 4.46 5.32
C GLY A 203 2.05 5.01 5.04
N ILE A 204 1.16 4.85 6.02
CA ILE A 204 -0.24 5.28 5.94
C ILE A 204 -0.32 6.75 6.32
N CYS A 205 -0.27 7.63 5.32
CA CYS A 205 -0.38 9.08 5.52
C CYS A 205 -1.82 9.55 5.67
N SER A 206 -2.76 8.82 5.09
CA SER A 206 -4.19 9.07 5.28
C SER A 206 -4.96 7.75 5.13
N GLU A 207 -5.77 7.44 6.08
CA GLU A 207 -6.73 6.35 6.04
C GLU A 207 -8.03 6.90 5.44
N CYS A 208 -8.01 7.15 4.13
CA CYS A 208 -9.15 7.75 3.46
C CYS A 208 -10.32 6.78 3.24
N TYR A 209 -10.10 5.46 3.45
CA TYR A 209 -11.09 4.38 3.29
C TYR A 209 -11.79 4.37 1.91
N GLU A 210 -11.23 5.06 0.92
CA GLU A 210 -11.80 5.14 -0.42
C GLU A 210 -11.87 3.76 -1.09
N CYS A 211 -10.87 2.91 -0.85
CA CYS A 211 -10.88 1.52 -1.32
C CYS A 211 -12.04 0.69 -0.74
N GLU A 212 -12.41 0.92 0.53
CA GLU A 212 -13.57 0.29 1.16
C GLU A 212 -14.87 0.87 0.60
N ARG A 213 -14.96 2.20 0.50
CA ARG A 213 -16.15 2.90 0.00
C ARG A 213 -16.50 2.52 -1.44
N ILE A 214 -15.50 2.40 -2.32
CA ILE A 214 -15.71 2.08 -3.75
C ILE A 214 -15.87 0.59 -4.02
N CYS A 215 -15.47 -0.27 -3.10
CA CYS A 215 -15.53 -1.72 -3.25
C CYS A 215 -17.00 -2.21 -3.19
N GLN A 216 -17.60 -2.45 -4.35
CA GLN A 216 -18.98 -2.93 -4.43
C GLN A 216 -19.17 -4.34 -3.85
N ALA A 217 -18.12 -5.16 -3.89
CA ALA A 217 -18.09 -6.49 -3.27
C ALA A 217 -17.91 -6.44 -1.75
N LYS A 218 -17.69 -5.25 -1.16
CA LYS A 218 -17.39 -5.08 0.28
C LYS A 218 -16.27 -6.01 0.77
N ALA A 219 -15.27 -6.24 -0.09
CA ALA A 219 -14.17 -7.17 0.17
C ALA A 219 -12.99 -6.53 0.94
N VAL A 220 -13.07 -5.24 1.23
CA VAL A 220 -12.04 -4.51 2.00
C VAL A 220 -12.61 -4.24 3.39
N GLU A 221 -11.96 -4.79 4.39
CA GLU A 221 -12.29 -4.60 5.80
C GLU A 221 -11.05 -4.15 6.56
N HIS A 222 -10.95 -2.87 6.85
CA HIS A 222 -9.80 -2.31 7.60
C HIS A 222 -9.80 -2.69 9.08
N ALA A 223 -10.96 -3.06 9.64
CA ALA A 223 -11.08 -3.49 11.02
C ALA A 223 -10.76 -4.98 11.24
N GLN A 224 -10.47 -5.72 10.15
CA GLN A 224 -10.15 -7.14 10.25
C GLN A 224 -8.90 -7.36 11.10
N VAL A 225 -9.00 -8.30 12.02
CA VAL A 225 -7.93 -8.65 12.95
C VAL A 225 -7.39 -10.04 12.63
N GLU A 226 -6.14 -10.27 12.99
CA GLU A 226 -5.54 -11.59 12.91
C GLU A 226 -6.33 -12.58 13.78
N GLN A 227 -6.75 -13.70 13.18
CA GLN A 227 -7.35 -14.84 13.86
C GLN A 227 -6.41 -16.02 13.74
N ILE A 228 -6.22 -16.72 14.84
CA ILE A 228 -5.42 -17.94 14.89
C ILE A 228 -6.37 -19.10 15.18
N ASP A 229 -6.48 -20.00 14.19
CA ASP A 229 -7.28 -21.20 14.32
C ASP A 229 -6.34 -22.41 14.43
N GLU A 230 -6.65 -23.35 15.32
CA GLU A 230 -5.95 -24.63 15.42
C GLU A 230 -6.76 -25.70 14.71
N ILE A 231 -6.14 -26.31 13.68
CA ILE A 231 -6.78 -27.33 12.85
C ILE A 231 -6.00 -28.65 12.98
N LEU A 232 -6.68 -29.71 13.39
CA LEU A 232 -6.11 -31.05 13.39
C LEU A 232 -6.16 -31.63 11.98
N VAL A 233 -4.98 -31.95 11.42
CA VAL A 233 -4.85 -32.44 10.04
C VAL A 233 -4.09 -33.75 9.96
N GLY A 234 -4.40 -34.60 8.99
CA GLY A 234 -3.71 -35.88 8.78
C GLY A 234 -2.51 -35.78 7.82
N GLY A 235 -2.37 -34.72 7.07
CA GLY A 235 -1.23 -34.46 6.18
C GLY A 235 -1.09 -32.98 5.87
N ILE A 236 0.13 -32.54 5.53
CA ILE A 236 0.44 -31.15 5.21
C ILE A 236 1.09 -31.08 3.83
N VAL A 237 0.66 -30.13 2.99
CA VAL A 237 1.33 -29.79 1.72
C VAL A 237 1.89 -28.37 1.82
N LEU A 238 3.20 -28.25 1.75
CA LEU A 238 3.90 -26.97 1.78
C LEU A 238 3.98 -26.37 0.37
N ALA A 239 3.38 -25.20 0.17
CA ALA A 239 3.39 -24.48 -1.09
C ALA A 239 3.54 -22.96 -0.91
N PRO A 240 4.47 -22.44 -0.07
CA PRO A 240 4.60 -21.00 0.19
C PRO A 240 5.19 -20.19 -0.99
N GLY A 241 5.60 -20.88 -2.07
CA GLY A 241 6.14 -20.23 -3.27
C GLY A 241 7.55 -19.68 -3.09
N VAL A 242 7.85 -18.65 -3.87
CA VAL A 242 9.16 -17.99 -3.96
C VAL A 242 9.01 -16.48 -4.01
N GLU A 243 10.13 -15.79 -3.83
CA GLU A 243 10.27 -14.35 -4.08
C GLU A 243 11.25 -14.11 -5.23
N THR A 244 11.18 -12.94 -5.83
CA THR A 244 12.21 -12.50 -6.77
C THR A 244 13.49 -12.10 -6.02
N ILE A 245 14.63 -12.32 -6.66
CA ILE A 245 15.90 -11.82 -6.16
C ILE A 245 15.91 -10.30 -6.31
N PRO A 246 16.29 -9.53 -5.27
CA PRO A 246 16.40 -8.08 -5.39
C PRO A 246 17.36 -7.70 -6.54
N PRO A 247 16.94 -6.85 -7.50
CA PRO A 247 17.79 -6.49 -8.63
C PRO A 247 19.07 -5.74 -8.24
N GLN A 248 19.11 -5.16 -7.03
CA GLN A 248 20.28 -4.49 -6.46
C GLN A 248 21.48 -5.41 -6.24
N VAL A 249 21.33 -6.73 -6.29
CA VAL A 249 22.47 -7.68 -6.27
C VAL A 249 23.38 -7.50 -7.49
N ARG A 250 22.93 -6.76 -8.51
CA ARG A 250 23.68 -6.37 -9.69
C ARG A 250 23.62 -4.83 -9.85
N GLU A 251 24.33 -4.13 -8.97
CA GLU A 251 24.35 -2.66 -8.95
C GLU A 251 24.84 -2.06 -10.26
N GLU A 252 25.70 -2.79 -11.01
CA GLU A 252 26.22 -2.41 -12.32
C GLU A 252 25.16 -2.23 -13.40
N TYR A 253 23.93 -2.72 -13.16
CA TYR A 253 22.81 -2.52 -14.09
C TYR A 253 21.94 -1.30 -13.76
N GLY A 254 22.21 -0.59 -12.65
CA GLY A 254 21.65 0.71 -12.36
C GLY A 254 20.18 0.73 -11.92
N TYR A 255 19.60 -0.41 -11.52
CA TYR A 255 18.24 -0.44 -10.99
C TYR A 255 18.09 0.42 -9.73
N GLY A 256 17.07 1.28 -9.71
CA GLY A 256 16.82 2.25 -8.64
C GLY A 256 17.64 3.54 -8.77
N TYR A 257 18.61 3.60 -9.69
CA TYR A 257 19.35 4.81 -10.06
C TYR A 257 18.86 5.40 -11.39
N TYR A 258 18.65 4.54 -12.38
CA TYR A 258 18.17 4.93 -13.72
C TYR A 258 16.69 4.58 -13.84
N GLN A 259 15.87 5.57 -14.15
CA GLN A 259 14.41 5.40 -14.21
C GLN A 259 13.98 4.39 -15.28
N ASN A 260 14.71 4.30 -16.38
CA ASN A 260 14.41 3.40 -17.49
C ASN A 260 15.01 1.98 -17.33
N VAL A 261 15.48 1.62 -16.12
CA VAL A 261 15.82 0.26 -15.74
C VAL A 261 14.75 -0.29 -14.83
N VAL A 262 14.02 -1.30 -15.29
CA VAL A 262 12.90 -1.94 -14.59
C VAL A 262 13.12 -3.44 -14.44
N THR A 263 12.40 -4.07 -13.53
CA THR A 263 12.35 -5.53 -13.43
C THR A 263 11.31 -6.11 -14.40
N SER A 264 11.40 -7.42 -14.69
CA SER A 264 10.38 -8.13 -15.47
C SER A 264 8.99 -8.00 -14.88
N LEU A 265 8.84 -8.05 -13.53
CA LEU A 265 7.53 -7.90 -12.90
C LEU A 265 6.94 -6.50 -13.08
N GLU A 266 7.76 -5.45 -13.03
CA GLU A 266 7.34 -4.09 -13.32
C GLU A 266 6.96 -3.94 -14.80
N PHE A 267 7.76 -4.52 -15.69
CA PHE A 267 7.48 -4.49 -17.12
C PHE A 267 6.20 -5.26 -17.47
N GLU A 268 5.97 -6.41 -16.85
CA GLU A 268 4.72 -7.17 -16.98
C GLU A 268 3.50 -6.33 -16.58
N ARG A 269 3.64 -5.47 -15.57
CA ARG A 269 2.56 -4.54 -15.17
C ARG A 269 2.31 -3.47 -16.23
N TYR A 270 3.33 -3.01 -16.96
CA TYR A 270 3.13 -2.09 -18.09
C TYR A 270 2.39 -2.77 -19.24
N LEU A 271 2.67 -4.04 -19.51
CA LEU A 271 2.00 -4.82 -20.56
C LEU A 271 0.55 -5.18 -20.22
N SER A 272 0.15 -5.09 -18.95
CA SER A 272 -1.20 -5.44 -18.52
C SER A 272 -2.18 -4.31 -18.82
N ALA A 273 -3.35 -4.64 -19.37
CA ALA A 273 -4.45 -3.70 -19.61
C ALA A 273 -4.96 -3.02 -18.30
N SER A 274 -4.79 -3.69 -17.14
CA SER A 274 -5.10 -3.12 -15.82
C SER A 274 -3.88 -2.49 -15.14
N GLY A 275 -2.77 -2.37 -15.85
CA GLY A 275 -1.53 -1.77 -15.37
C GLY A 275 -1.54 -0.24 -15.40
N PRO A 276 -0.46 0.40 -14.92
CA PRO A 276 -0.39 1.85 -14.81
C PRO A 276 -0.42 2.58 -16.15
N THR A 277 -0.08 1.88 -17.25
CA THR A 277 -0.07 2.42 -18.61
C THR A 277 -1.21 1.87 -19.48
N ALA A 278 -2.19 1.18 -18.88
CA ALA A 278 -3.31 0.54 -19.59
C ALA A 278 -2.85 -0.39 -20.75
N GLY A 279 -1.71 -1.06 -20.58
CA GLY A 279 -1.12 -1.96 -21.57
C GLY A 279 -0.20 -1.31 -22.61
N HIS A 280 -0.02 0.00 -22.56
CA HIS A 280 0.93 0.69 -23.44
C HIS A 280 2.36 0.53 -22.94
N VAL A 281 3.28 0.17 -23.83
CA VAL A 281 4.71 0.12 -23.50
C VAL A 281 5.23 1.55 -23.43
N ALA A 282 5.65 1.97 -22.24
CA ALA A 282 6.11 3.34 -22.01
C ALA A 282 7.37 3.37 -21.13
N ARG A 283 8.27 4.30 -21.42
CA ARG A 283 9.44 4.60 -20.59
C ARG A 283 8.99 5.25 -19.26
N PRO A 284 9.49 4.79 -18.11
CA PRO A 284 9.16 5.42 -16.83
C PRO A 284 9.56 6.90 -16.73
N SER A 285 10.64 7.32 -17.39
CA SER A 285 11.18 8.67 -17.27
C SER A 285 10.32 9.76 -17.93
N ASP A 286 9.72 9.49 -19.10
CA ASP A 286 9.04 10.51 -19.91
C ASP A 286 7.74 10.01 -20.57
N HIS A 287 7.31 8.79 -20.24
CA HIS A 287 6.11 8.12 -20.74
C HIS A 287 6.05 7.96 -22.28
N LYS A 288 7.17 8.12 -22.98
CA LYS A 288 7.23 7.85 -24.42
C LYS A 288 7.32 6.37 -24.71
N GLU A 289 6.81 5.97 -25.87
CA GLU A 289 6.96 4.61 -26.38
C GLU A 289 8.44 4.34 -26.74
N PRO A 290 9.09 3.30 -26.16
CA PRO A 290 10.46 2.94 -26.48
C PRO A 290 10.54 2.26 -27.83
N LYS A 291 11.61 2.53 -28.58
CA LYS A 291 11.92 1.85 -29.84
C LYS A 291 12.80 0.62 -29.60
N LYS A 292 13.79 0.72 -28.72
CA LYS A 292 14.72 -0.36 -28.40
C LYS A 292 14.59 -0.76 -26.95
N VAL A 293 14.20 -2.00 -26.72
CA VAL A 293 14.08 -2.56 -25.35
C VAL A 293 15.01 -3.76 -25.20
N ALA A 294 15.79 -3.76 -24.13
CA ALA A 294 16.71 -4.86 -23.82
C ALA A 294 16.28 -5.64 -22.60
N TRP A 295 16.35 -6.97 -22.65
CA TRP A 295 16.22 -7.84 -21.49
C TRP A 295 17.59 -8.41 -21.11
N ILE A 296 17.99 -8.27 -19.85
CA ILE A 296 19.21 -8.88 -19.31
C ILE A 296 18.81 -10.09 -18.47
N GLN A 297 19.24 -11.27 -18.91
CA GLN A 297 18.89 -12.54 -18.28
C GLN A 297 19.76 -12.88 -17.06
N CYS A 298 19.27 -13.80 -16.22
CA CYS A 298 19.98 -14.40 -15.09
C CYS A 298 20.41 -13.40 -14.00
N VAL A 299 19.68 -12.28 -13.81
CA VAL A 299 20.01 -11.30 -12.79
C VAL A 299 19.84 -11.92 -11.40
N GLY A 300 20.95 -12.10 -10.67
CA GLY A 300 21.02 -12.70 -9.36
C GLY A 300 20.90 -14.23 -9.31
N SER A 301 20.88 -14.94 -10.44
CA SER A 301 20.97 -16.40 -10.48
C SER A 301 22.10 -16.87 -11.39
N ARG A 302 22.58 -18.11 -11.19
CA ARG A 302 23.74 -18.69 -11.88
C ARG A 302 25.03 -17.91 -11.58
N ASP A 303 25.14 -17.35 -10.40
CA ASP A 303 26.31 -16.67 -9.87
C ASP A 303 27.01 -17.53 -8.78
N GLU A 304 28.00 -16.97 -8.11
CA GLU A 304 28.76 -17.70 -7.08
C GLU A 304 27.92 -18.03 -5.84
N GLU A 305 26.97 -17.20 -5.48
CA GLU A 305 26.08 -17.41 -4.33
C GLU A 305 24.92 -18.34 -4.68
N ARG A 306 24.34 -18.13 -5.85
CA ARG A 306 23.15 -18.85 -6.34
C ARG A 306 23.46 -19.58 -7.63
N LYS A 307 24.15 -20.73 -7.49
CA LYS A 307 24.60 -21.55 -8.64
C LYS A 307 23.48 -22.23 -9.41
N TYR A 308 22.23 -22.08 -8.98
CA TYR A 308 21.05 -22.64 -9.63
C TYR A 308 20.50 -21.70 -10.72
N CYS A 309 19.77 -22.29 -11.67
CA CYS A 309 18.95 -21.56 -12.65
C CYS A 309 17.56 -21.33 -12.08
N SER A 310 17.01 -20.13 -12.26
CA SER A 310 15.62 -19.84 -11.86
C SER A 310 14.56 -20.41 -12.81
N SER A 311 14.94 -21.14 -13.85
CA SER A 311 14.11 -21.92 -14.79
C SER A 311 13.17 -21.11 -15.68
N VAL A 312 12.52 -20.09 -15.15
CA VAL A 312 11.41 -19.37 -15.81
C VAL A 312 11.83 -18.13 -16.60
N CYS A 313 13.02 -17.56 -16.29
CA CYS A 313 13.42 -16.24 -16.82
C CYS A 313 13.47 -16.19 -18.35
N CYS A 314 13.97 -17.25 -19.01
CA CYS A 314 14.09 -17.28 -20.46
C CYS A 314 12.71 -17.21 -21.14
N MET A 315 11.73 -17.89 -20.58
CA MET A 315 10.41 -17.97 -21.18
C MET A 315 9.57 -16.74 -20.91
N TYR A 316 9.62 -16.17 -19.68
CA TYR A 316 8.86 -14.95 -19.43
C TYR A 316 9.43 -13.74 -20.19
N ALA A 317 10.76 -13.60 -20.30
CA ALA A 317 11.35 -12.55 -21.11
C ALA A 317 11.03 -12.70 -22.62
N THR A 318 11.02 -13.93 -23.14
CA THR A 318 10.57 -14.20 -24.50
C THR A 318 9.10 -13.82 -24.69
N LYS A 319 8.22 -14.13 -23.73
CA LYS A 319 6.82 -13.74 -23.73
C LYS A 319 6.66 -12.22 -23.69
N GLU A 320 7.36 -11.55 -22.77
CA GLU A 320 7.32 -10.10 -22.64
C GLU A 320 7.78 -9.40 -23.93
N ALA A 321 8.85 -9.89 -24.57
CA ALA A 321 9.35 -9.36 -25.82
C ALA A 321 8.34 -9.51 -26.97
N ILE A 322 7.63 -10.64 -27.07
CA ILE A 322 6.55 -10.86 -28.03
C ILE A 322 5.40 -9.89 -27.79
N ILE A 323 4.89 -9.83 -26.56
CA ILE A 323 3.74 -8.98 -26.20
C ILE A 323 4.09 -7.50 -26.40
N ALA A 324 5.30 -7.09 -26.00
CA ALA A 324 5.76 -5.73 -26.23
C ALA A 324 5.76 -5.35 -27.72
N LYS A 325 6.20 -6.30 -28.58
CA LYS A 325 6.17 -6.15 -30.04
C LYS A 325 4.75 -6.11 -30.62
N GLU A 326 3.81 -6.86 -30.01
CA GLU A 326 2.39 -6.82 -30.40
C GLU A 326 1.74 -5.48 -30.05
N HIS A 327 2.12 -4.90 -28.89
CA HIS A 327 1.60 -3.61 -28.44
C HIS A 327 2.26 -2.42 -29.14
N ALA A 328 3.55 -2.53 -29.49
CA ALA A 328 4.34 -1.49 -30.15
C ALA A 328 5.07 -2.08 -31.36
N LYS A 329 4.46 -2.00 -32.55
CA LYS A 329 4.93 -2.68 -33.77
C LYS A 329 6.35 -2.28 -34.21
N GLU A 330 6.75 -1.05 -33.93
CA GLU A 330 8.10 -0.54 -34.29
C GLU A 330 9.17 -0.88 -33.25
N LEU A 331 8.80 -1.50 -32.13
CA LEU A 331 9.73 -1.86 -31.06
C LEU A 331 10.72 -2.94 -31.53
N GLU A 332 12.00 -2.74 -31.21
CA GLU A 332 13.12 -3.67 -31.49
C GLU A 332 13.53 -4.37 -30.18
N PRO A 333 13.02 -5.59 -29.91
CA PRO A 333 13.34 -6.32 -28.68
C PRO A 333 14.67 -7.04 -28.80
N THR A 334 15.52 -6.93 -27.76
CA THR A 334 16.81 -7.62 -27.68
C THR A 334 16.93 -8.34 -26.32
N ILE A 335 17.29 -9.63 -26.34
CA ILE A 335 17.51 -10.44 -25.14
C ILE A 335 18.99 -10.81 -25.04
N PHE A 336 19.65 -10.33 -23.96
CA PHE A 336 21.01 -10.71 -23.59
C PHE A 336 21.00 -11.94 -22.69
N PHE A 337 21.65 -13.02 -23.07
CA PHE A 337 21.54 -14.32 -22.42
C PHE A 337 22.84 -15.10 -22.38
N MET A 338 23.02 -16.00 -21.42
CA MET A 338 24.11 -16.95 -21.36
C MET A 338 23.78 -18.22 -22.19
N ASP A 339 22.63 -18.81 -21.95
CA ASP A 339 21.98 -19.86 -22.74
C ASP A 339 20.46 -19.78 -22.55
N ILE A 340 19.69 -20.16 -23.55
CA ILE A 340 18.23 -20.22 -23.50
C ILE A 340 17.81 -21.58 -22.95
N ARG A 341 16.98 -21.55 -21.90
CA ARG A 341 16.43 -22.74 -21.25
C ARG A 341 14.95 -22.89 -21.56
N ALA A 342 14.65 -23.33 -22.77
CA ALA A 342 13.30 -23.51 -23.31
C ALA A 342 12.97 -25.01 -23.41
N PHE A 343 13.07 -25.75 -22.30
CA PHE A 343 12.95 -27.21 -22.28
C PHE A 343 11.55 -27.72 -21.97
N GLY A 344 10.60 -26.85 -21.61
CA GLY A 344 9.20 -27.22 -21.46
C GLY A 344 8.54 -27.57 -22.81
N LYS A 345 7.47 -28.36 -22.75
CA LYS A 345 6.75 -28.79 -23.96
C LYS A 345 6.21 -27.57 -24.72
N GLY A 346 6.68 -27.43 -25.97
CA GLY A 346 6.31 -26.30 -26.85
C GLY A 346 7.12 -25.02 -26.65
N PHE A 347 8.00 -24.95 -25.64
CA PHE A 347 8.80 -23.75 -25.35
C PHE A 347 9.85 -23.46 -26.41
N ASP A 348 10.45 -24.51 -26.97
CA ASP A 348 11.41 -24.40 -28.09
C ASP A 348 10.74 -23.73 -29.30
N ASN A 349 9.57 -24.22 -29.69
CA ASN A 349 8.78 -23.60 -30.77
C ASN A 349 8.42 -22.15 -30.47
N TYR A 350 8.13 -21.82 -29.21
CA TYR A 350 7.81 -20.46 -28.78
C TYR A 350 9.02 -19.52 -28.91
N TYR A 351 10.21 -20.00 -28.52
CA TYR A 351 11.47 -19.30 -28.70
C TYR A 351 11.79 -19.06 -30.19
N GLU A 352 11.68 -20.12 -31.05
CA GLU A 352 11.90 -19.98 -32.48
C GLU A 352 10.91 -19.03 -33.15
N ARG A 353 9.65 -19.03 -32.71
CA ARG A 353 8.64 -18.08 -33.19
C ARG A 353 9.00 -16.64 -32.80
N ALA A 354 9.44 -16.41 -31.57
CA ALA A 354 9.89 -15.09 -31.13
C ALA A 354 11.01 -14.53 -32.02
N LYS A 355 11.96 -15.37 -32.35
CA LYS A 355 13.12 -15.03 -33.19
C LYS A 355 12.74 -14.80 -34.64
N ASN A 356 11.97 -15.72 -35.25
CA ASN A 356 11.73 -15.75 -36.68
C ASN A 356 10.52 -14.92 -37.13
N GLU A 357 9.47 -14.81 -36.32
CA GLU A 357 8.25 -14.10 -36.69
C GLU A 357 8.17 -12.72 -36.05
N TYR A 358 8.63 -12.55 -34.78
CA TYR A 358 8.58 -11.28 -34.05
C TYR A 358 9.89 -10.49 -34.14
N GLY A 359 10.95 -11.06 -34.70
CA GLY A 359 12.23 -10.39 -34.85
C GLY A 359 12.96 -10.11 -33.54
N VAL A 360 12.68 -10.88 -32.48
CA VAL A 360 13.41 -10.77 -31.21
C VAL A 360 14.87 -11.13 -31.44
N ARG A 361 15.74 -10.17 -31.13
CA ARG A 361 17.18 -10.35 -31.30
C ARG A 361 17.77 -11.01 -30.04
N TYR A 362 18.44 -12.13 -30.20
CA TYR A 362 19.08 -12.87 -29.12
C TYR A 362 20.59 -12.71 -29.19
N ILE A 363 21.20 -12.12 -28.17
CA ILE A 363 22.66 -11.92 -28.09
C ILE A 363 23.21 -12.78 -26.96
N ARG A 364 24.03 -13.78 -27.35
CA ARG A 364 24.66 -14.66 -26.38
C ARG A 364 25.88 -13.98 -25.76
N CYS A 365 25.71 -13.37 -24.64
CA CYS A 365 26.77 -12.76 -23.84
C CYS A 365 26.26 -12.50 -22.40
N MET A 366 27.16 -12.02 -21.56
CA MET A 366 26.82 -11.41 -20.29
C MET A 366 27.04 -9.90 -20.41
N ALA A 367 25.99 -9.11 -20.19
CA ALA A 367 26.13 -7.66 -20.14
C ALA A 367 27.04 -7.28 -18.96
N SER A 368 28.02 -6.43 -19.18
CA SER A 368 28.96 -6.04 -18.12
C SER A 368 28.45 -4.86 -17.29
N THR A 369 27.85 -3.87 -17.95
CA THR A 369 27.30 -2.68 -17.25
C THR A 369 26.18 -2.06 -18.07
N VAL A 370 25.32 -1.31 -17.36
CA VAL A 370 24.35 -0.37 -17.94
C VAL A 370 24.72 1.03 -17.46
N LYS A 371 24.76 2.00 -18.37
CA LYS A 371 25.01 3.41 -18.06
C LYS A 371 23.94 4.28 -18.71
N GLU A 372 23.48 5.30 -18.01
CA GLU A 372 22.51 6.25 -18.55
C GLU A 372 23.22 7.43 -19.24
N ASP A 373 22.74 7.82 -20.42
CA ASP A 373 23.06 9.12 -21.01
C ASP A 373 22.24 10.20 -20.29
N PRO A 374 22.88 11.16 -19.64
CA PRO A 374 22.17 12.17 -18.83
C PRO A 374 21.29 13.13 -19.64
N ASN A 375 21.48 13.22 -20.97
CA ASN A 375 20.70 14.11 -21.83
C ASN A 375 19.44 13.46 -22.35
N THR A 376 19.51 12.17 -22.72
CA THR A 376 18.41 11.44 -23.34
C THR A 376 17.72 10.48 -22.38
N GLN A 377 18.37 10.16 -21.25
CA GLN A 377 17.99 9.09 -20.32
C GLN A 377 17.93 7.71 -20.99
N ASN A 378 18.57 7.55 -22.16
CA ASN A 378 18.76 6.27 -22.80
C ASN A 378 19.87 5.49 -22.09
N LEU A 379 19.86 4.20 -22.27
CA LEU A 379 20.69 3.26 -21.51
C LEU A 379 21.70 2.61 -22.44
N ILE A 380 22.98 2.75 -22.15
CA ILE A 380 24.08 2.18 -22.90
C ILE A 380 24.49 0.86 -22.24
N ILE A 381 24.27 -0.25 -22.93
CA ILE A 381 24.69 -1.57 -22.48
C ILE A 381 26.05 -1.90 -23.09
N ARG A 382 27.00 -2.25 -22.22
CA ARG A 382 28.33 -2.71 -22.63
C ARG A 382 28.41 -4.22 -22.55
N TYR A 383 28.85 -4.85 -23.64
CA TYR A 383 29.00 -6.29 -23.72
C TYR A 383 30.10 -6.70 -24.72
N VAL A 384 30.53 -7.96 -24.65
CA VAL A 384 31.47 -8.55 -25.65
C VAL A 384 30.67 -9.45 -26.58
N ASN A 385 30.81 -9.22 -27.88
CA ASN A 385 30.14 -10.01 -28.91
C ASN A 385 30.83 -11.37 -29.14
N SER A 386 30.29 -12.21 -30.02
CA SER A 386 30.85 -13.53 -30.36
C SER A 386 32.22 -13.48 -31.07
N ALA A 387 32.61 -12.33 -31.61
CA ALA A 387 33.94 -12.10 -32.21
C ALA A 387 34.99 -11.65 -31.18
N GLY A 388 34.60 -11.43 -29.90
CA GLY A 388 35.50 -10.94 -28.86
C GLY A 388 35.61 -9.40 -28.82
N GLU A 389 34.80 -8.68 -29.55
CA GLU A 389 34.82 -7.23 -29.63
C GLU A 389 33.93 -6.61 -28.54
N LEU A 390 34.44 -5.55 -27.92
CA LEU A 390 33.69 -4.76 -26.97
C LEU A 390 32.69 -3.86 -27.70
N ILE A 391 31.41 -4.03 -27.39
CA ILE A 391 30.30 -3.28 -27.99
C ILE A 391 29.64 -2.42 -26.90
N GLU A 392 29.29 -1.20 -27.27
CA GLU A 392 28.39 -0.32 -26.53
C GLU A 392 27.17 -0.06 -27.40
N GLU A 393 26.00 -0.41 -26.91
CA GLU A 393 24.75 -0.27 -27.66
C GLU A 393 23.71 0.43 -26.81
N GLU A 394 22.98 1.37 -27.44
CA GLU A 394 21.99 2.23 -26.81
C GLU A 394 20.59 1.63 -26.90
N PHE A 395 19.84 1.69 -25.77
CA PHE A 395 18.48 1.24 -25.61
C PHE A 395 17.63 2.29 -24.89
N ASP A 396 16.34 2.32 -25.17
CA ASP A 396 15.41 3.26 -24.53
C ASP A 396 14.93 2.75 -23.17
N LEU A 397 14.91 1.43 -22.98
CA LEU A 397 14.44 0.74 -21.77
C LEU A 397 15.22 -0.56 -21.57
N VAL A 398 15.59 -0.85 -20.32
CA VAL A 398 16.23 -2.11 -19.91
C VAL A 398 15.37 -2.83 -18.90
N VAL A 399 15.09 -4.10 -19.18
CA VAL A 399 14.31 -5.00 -18.32
C VAL A 399 15.25 -6.04 -17.70
N LEU A 400 15.29 -6.09 -16.38
CA LEU A 400 16.09 -7.05 -15.64
C LEU A 400 15.29 -8.31 -15.37
N SER A 401 15.68 -9.42 -16.00
CA SER A 401 15.10 -10.74 -15.76
C SER A 401 15.67 -11.32 -14.47
N VAL A 402 15.10 -10.90 -13.36
CA VAL A 402 15.53 -11.29 -12.02
C VAL A 402 15.21 -12.74 -11.72
N GLY A 403 16.12 -13.41 -11.03
CA GLY A 403 15.94 -14.79 -10.61
C GLY A 403 14.96 -14.93 -9.44
N LEU A 404 14.74 -16.18 -9.03
CA LEU A 404 13.87 -16.57 -7.93
C LEU A 404 14.69 -17.06 -6.73
N LYS A 405 14.23 -16.75 -5.52
CA LYS A 405 14.79 -17.21 -4.24
C LYS A 405 13.68 -17.72 -3.33
N PRO A 406 13.98 -18.59 -2.33
CA PRO A 406 12.99 -19.00 -1.36
C PRO A 406 12.38 -17.81 -0.63
N SER A 407 11.11 -17.91 -0.27
CA SER A 407 10.48 -16.93 0.63
C SER A 407 11.15 -16.99 2.02
N PRO A 408 11.40 -15.86 2.70
CA PRO A 408 11.88 -15.83 4.08
C PRO A 408 10.99 -16.63 5.04
N LYS A 409 9.69 -16.66 4.80
CA LYS A 409 8.71 -17.44 5.56
C LYS A 409 8.91 -18.96 5.45
N MET A 410 9.60 -19.41 4.39
CA MET A 410 9.91 -20.82 4.21
C MET A 410 10.75 -21.36 5.37
N ARG A 411 11.78 -20.64 5.80
CA ARG A 411 12.64 -21.04 6.92
C ARG A 411 11.84 -21.08 8.22
N GLU A 412 11.05 -20.07 8.52
CA GLU A 412 10.21 -20.03 9.71
C GLU A 412 9.24 -21.23 9.77
N LEU A 413 8.59 -21.54 8.64
CA LEU A 413 7.65 -22.64 8.53
C LEU A 413 8.35 -23.99 8.68
N THR A 414 9.50 -24.19 8.05
CA THR A 414 10.25 -25.45 8.11
C THR A 414 10.91 -25.68 9.46
N ASP A 415 11.37 -24.63 10.16
CA ASP A 415 11.88 -24.72 11.51
C ASP A 415 10.79 -25.18 12.49
N ARG A 416 9.55 -24.66 12.36
CA ARG A 416 8.39 -25.11 13.18
C ARG A 416 7.98 -26.55 12.90
N LEU A 417 8.12 -27.02 11.68
CA LEU A 417 7.74 -28.37 11.25
C LEU A 417 8.89 -29.38 11.31
N ASP A 418 10.10 -28.94 11.65
CA ASP A 418 11.34 -29.72 11.65
C ASP A 418 11.61 -30.38 10.26
N VAL A 419 11.42 -29.61 9.19
CA VAL A 419 11.65 -30.01 7.80
C VAL A 419 12.98 -29.43 7.31
N ASN A 420 13.78 -30.24 6.63
CA ASN A 420 15.10 -29.84 6.14
C ASN A 420 15.00 -28.92 4.91
N LEU A 421 15.90 -27.92 4.87
CA LEU A 421 16.15 -27.08 3.70
C LEU A 421 17.45 -27.50 3.01
N ASN A 422 17.53 -27.29 1.69
CA ASN A 422 18.78 -27.42 0.96
C ASN A 422 19.70 -26.22 1.18
N GLN A 423 20.92 -26.25 0.63
CA GLN A 423 21.93 -25.20 0.77
C GLN A 423 21.48 -23.81 0.29
N TYR A 424 20.44 -23.71 -0.52
CA TYR A 424 19.89 -22.46 -1.05
C TYR A 424 18.63 -22.01 -0.30
N GLY A 425 18.15 -22.77 0.67
CA GLY A 425 16.97 -22.46 1.48
C GLY A 425 15.64 -22.93 0.87
N PHE A 426 15.65 -23.72 -0.20
CA PHE A 426 14.46 -24.42 -0.68
C PHE A 426 14.24 -25.69 0.15
N CYS A 427 13.00 -26.19 0.20
CA CYS A 427 12.68 -27.44 0.88
C CYS A 427 13.49 -28.60 0.25
N ALA A 428 14.23 -29.33 1.08
CA ALA A 428 15.03 -30.45 0.61
C ALA A 428 14.14 -31.63 0.26
N THR A 429 14.32 -32.14 -0.97
CA THR A 429 13.65 -33.35 -1.49
C THR A 429 14.67 -34.28 -2.12
N ASP A 430 14.30 -35.53 -2.31
CA ASP A 430 15.11 -36.50 -3.06
C ASP A 430 14.69 -36.53 -4.54
N THR A 431 15.64 -36.83 -5.41
CA THR A 431 15.39 -36.88 -6.87
C THR A 431 14.32 -37.89 -7.26
N LEU A 432 14.23 -39.01 -6.55
CA LEU A 432 13.25 -40.06 -6.82
C LEU A 432 11.91 -39.82 -6.12
N THR A 433 11.89 -38.95 -5.10
CA THR A 433 10.69 -38.55 -4.34
C THR A 433 10.59 -37.03 -4.25
N PRO A 434 10.42 -36.32 -5.38
CA PRO A 434 10.61 -34.86 -5.48
C PRO A 434 9.55 -34.04 -4.75
N ILE A 435 8.55 -34.68 -4.16
CA ILE A 435 7.49 -34.04 -3.37
C ILE A 435 7.50 -34.44 -1.90
N ALA A 436 8.27 -35.47 -1.51
CA ALA A 436 8.39 -35.88 -0.11
C ALA A 436 9.44 -35.03 0.60
N THR A 437 9.10 -34.55 1.80
CA THR A 437 10.04 -33.83 2.67
C THR A 437 10.80 -34.80 3.58
N SER A 438 11.69 -34.27 4.42
CA SER A 438 12.37 -35.06 5.46
C SER A 438 11.44 -35.59 6.55
N LYS A 439 10.17 -35.16 6.58
CA LYS A 439 9.15 -35.59 7.58
C LYS A 439 8.01 -36.37 6.91
N PRO A 440 7.73 -37.58 7.36
CA PRO A 440 6.56 -38.34 6.90
C PRO A 440 5.26 -37.55 7.14
N GLY A 441 4.35 -37.57 6.17
CA GLY A 441 3.07 -36.86 6.23
C GLY A 441 3.15 -35.38 5.87
N ILE A 442 4.36 -34.85 5.61
CA ILE A 442 4.57 -33.49 5.13
C ILE A 442 5.17 -33.56 3.73
N TYR A 443 4.50 -32.95 2.78
CA TYR A 443 4.86 -32.89 1.38
C TYR A 443 5.13 -31.46 0.94
N VAL A 444 5.86 -31.30 -0.15
CA VAL A 444 6.13 -29.97 -0.77
C VAL A 444 5.80 -30.02 -2.25
N CYS A 445 5.30 -28.91 -2.79
CA CYS A 445 5.10 -28.77 -4.23
C CYS A 445 5.38 -27.35 -4.70
N GLY A 446 5.56 -27.24 -6.03
CA GLY A 446 5.82 -25.99 -6.70
C GLY A 446 7.20 -25.41 -6.41
N ALA A 447 7.35 -24.10 -6.62
CA ALA A 447 8.64 -23.43 -6.56
C ALA A 447 9.28 -23.41 -5.15
N SER A 448 8.58 -23.89 -4.13
CA SER A 448 9.09 -24.03 -2.76
C SER A 448 10.17 -25.11 -2.63
N SER A 449 10.21 -26.12 -3.50
CA SER A 449 11.26 -27.15 -3.54
C SER A 449 12.45 -26.75 -4.41
N GLU A 450 12.20 -26.03 -5.48
CA GLU A 450 13.19 -25.43 -6.41
C GLU A 450 12.47 -24.54 -7.41
N PRO A 451 13.16 -23.61 -8.09
CA PRO A 451 12.55 -22.80 -9.16
C PRO A 451 12.01 -23.68 -10.28
N LYS A 452 10.75 -23.47 -10.67
CA LYS A 452 10.07 -24.22 -11.73
C LYS A 452 8.94 -23.43 -12.36
N ASP A 453 8.45 -23.89 -13.49
CA ASP A 453 7.35 -23.27 -14.22
C ASP A 453 5.95 -23.70 -13.68
N ILE A 454 4.90 -23.13 -14.27
CA ILE A 454 3.52 -23.42 -13.89
C ILE A 454 3.13 -24.87 -14.19
N PRO A 455 3.41 -25.45 -15.39
CA PRO A 455 3.15 -26.84 -15.68
C PRO A 455 3.78 -27.83 -14.69
N GLU A 456 5.06 -27.62 -14.36
CA GLU A 456 5.76 -28.44 -13.36
C GLU A 456 5.15 -28.28 -11.97
N THR A 457 4.78 -27.06 -11.59
CA THR A 457 4.10 -26.77 -10.31
C THR A 457 2.77 -27.50 -10.21
N VAL A 458 1.95 -27.48 -11.26
CA VAL A 458 0.64 -28.18 -11.30
C VAL A 458 0.83 -29.69 -11.21
N MET A 459 1.82 -30.23 -11.91
CA MET A 459 2.14 -31.65 -11.86
C MET A 459 2.55 -32.08 -10.44
N GLN A 460 3.42 -31.32 -9.78
CA GLN A 460 3.82 -31.59 -8.40
C GLN A 460 2.68 -31.44 -7.39
N ALA A 461 1.82 -30.43 -7.56
CA ALA A 461 0.65 -30.24 -6.72
C ALA A 461 -0.31 -31.45 -6.80
N SER A 462 -0.52 -31.98 -8.00
CA SER A 462 -1.31 -33.19 -8.22
C SER A 462 -0.66 -34.41 -7.57
N GLY A 463 0.67 -34.53 -7.68
CA GLY A 463 1.42 -35.60 -7.02
C GLY A 463 1.35 -35.52 -5.50
N ALA A 464 1.52 -34.33 -4.92
CA ALA A 464 1.41 -34.11 -3.48
C ALA A 464 0.00 -34.43 -2.97
N ALA A 465 -1.04 -34.03 -3.71
CA ALA A 465 -2.44 -34.38 -3.39
C ALA A 465 -2.67 -35.89 -3.42
N ALA A 466 -2.06 -36.62 -4.39
CA ALA A 466 -2.15 -38.07 -4.47
C ALA A 466 -1.49 -38.74 -3.26
N CYS A 467 -0.30 -38.28 -2.84
CA CYS A 467 0.40 -38.81 -1.67
C CYS A 467 -0.39 -38.60 -0.35
N VAL A 468 -1.00 -37.39 -0.19
CA VAL A 468 -1.90 -37.14 0.94
C VAL A 468 -3.13 -38.05 0.85
N GLY A 469 -3.70 -38.23 -0.34
CA GLY A 469 -4.83 -39.12 -0.56
C GLY A 469 -4.52 -40.58 -0.25
N GLU A 470 -3.29 -41.03 -0.51
CA GLU A 470 -2.81 -42.36 -0.10
C GLU A 470 -2.68 -42.45 1.42
N LEU A 471 -2.04 -41.44 2.06
CA LEU A 471 -1.88 -41.38 3.52
C LEU A 471 -3.23 -41.41 4.26
N LEU A 472 -4.28 -40.78 3.69
CA LEU A 472 -5.62 -40.68 4.29
C LEU A 472 -6.60 -41.72 3.71
N GLY A 473 -6.11 -42.76 3.04
CA GLY A 473 -6.94 -43.77 2.36
C GLY A 473 -8.02 -44.38 3.24
N ASP A 474 -7.68 -44.71 4.50
CA ASP A 474 -8.58 -45.37 5.45
C ASP A 474 -9.73 -44.48 5.96
N VAL A 475 -9.56 -43.15 5.88
CA VAL A 475 -10.58 -42.16 6.29
C VAL A 475 -11.21 -41.44 5.12
N ARG A 476 -10.96 -41.91 3.91
CA ARG A 476 -11.48 -41.28 2.68
C ARG A 476 -13.00 -41.25 2.71
N GLY A 477 -13.54 -40.02 2.52
CA GLY A 477 -14.99 -39.80 2.46
C GLY A 477 -15.67 -39.54 3.79
N SER A 478 -14.94 -39.56 4.95
CA SER A 478 -15.51 -39.25 6.26
C SER A 478 -16.11 -37.84 6.35
N ASP A 479 -15.50 -36.88 5.63
CA ASP A 479 -15.90 -35.47 5.63
C ASP A 479 -16.72 -35.05 4.38
N ILE A 480 -17.26 -36.02 3.65
CA ILE A 480 -18.11 -35.69 2.49
C ILE A 480 -19.42 -35.07 2.97
N VAL A 481 -19.61 -33.81 2.67
CA VAL A 481 -20.89 -33.12 2.84
C VAL A 481 -21.74 -33.35 1.58
N HIS A 482 -22.79 -34.15 1.72
CA HIS A 482 -23.76 -34.30 0.63
C HIS A 482 -24.61 -33.04 0.51
N LYS A 483 -24.53 -32.37 -0.64
CA LYS A 483 -25.43 -31.25 -0.92
C LYS A 483 -26.86 -31.77 -0.98
N SER A 484 -27.72 -31.28 -0.10
CA SER A 484 -29.16 -31.45 -0.23
C SER A 484 -29.72 -30.32 -1.07
N TYR A 485 -30.48 -30.68 -2.07
CA TYR A 485 -31.20 -29.71 -2.88
C TYR A 485 -32.65 -29.67 -2.40
N PRO A 486 -33.31 -28.49 -2.43
CA PRO A 486 -34.75 -28.43 -2.17
C PRO A 486 -35.49 -29.30 -3.19
N SER A 487 -36.64 -29.83 -2.78
CA SER A 487 -37.52 -30.60 -3.70
C SER A 487 -37.88 -29.74 -4.89
N GLU A 488 -37.85 -30.34 -6.09
CA GLU A 488 -38.27 -29.66 -7.30
C GLU A 488 -39.77 -29.29 -7.21
N THR A 489 -40.04 -28.02 -7.51
CA THR A 489 -41.41 -27.51 -7.52
C THR A 489 -41.98 -27.65 -8.93
N ASP A 490 -43.12 -28.35 -9.09
CA ASP A 490 -43.79 -28.45 -10.37
C ASP A 490 -44.44 -27.09 -10.73
N VAL A 491 -43.88 -26.44 -11.76
CA VAL A 491 -44.31 -25.15 -12.27
C VAL A 491 -44.93 -25.27 -13.67
N SER A 492 -45.21 -26.50 -14.15
CA SER A 492 -45.64 -26.78 -15.53
C SER A 492 -46.95 -26.14 -15.94
N GLY A 493 -47.75 -25.64 -15.03
CA GLY A 493 -49.01 -24.92 -15.32
C GLY A 493 -48.97 -23.42 -15.08
N GLN A 494 -47.80 -22.86 -14.75
CA GLN A 494 -47.66 -21.45 -14.38
C GLN A 494 -47.14 -20.62 -15.56
N ASN A 495 -47.53 -19.34 -15.59
CA ASN A 495 -46.92 -18.40 -16.53
C ASN A 495 -45.44 -18.21 -16.19
N PRO A 496 -44.56 -18.18 -17.20
CA PRO A 496 -43.11 -17.99 -16.95
C PRO A 496 -42.86 -16.64 -16.27
N ARG A 497 -41.99 -16.67 -15.26
CA ARG A 497 -41.46 -15.50 -14.58
C ARG A 497 -39.95 -15.50 -14.79
N ILE A 498 -39.47 -14.60 -15.64
CA ILE A 498 -38.04 -14.57 -16.07
C ILE A 498 -37.29 -13.60 -15.22
N GLY A 499 -36.20 -14.07 -14.56
CA GLY A 499 -35.21 -13.23 -13.94
C GLY A 499 -34.01 -13.02 -14.88
N VAL A 500 -33.60 -11.79 -15.09
CA VAL A 500 -32.44 -11.43 -15.92
C VAL A 500 -31.38 -10.81 -15.04
N PHE A 501 -30.21 -11.45 -14.98
CA PHE A 501 -29.08 -10.97 -14.23
C PHE A 501 -27.93 -10.65 -15.19
N VAL A 502 -27.63 -9.36 -15.38
CA VAL A 502 -26.62 -8.89 -16.33
C VAL A 502 -25.29 -8.73 -15.60
N CYS A 503 -24.28 -9.46 -16.07
CA CYS A 503 -22.93 -9.38 -15.50
C CYS A 503 -22.24 -8.09 -15.94
N ARG A 504 -21.62 -7.39 -14.98
CA ARG A 504 -20.83 -6.18 -15.21
C ARG A 504 -19.38 -6.40 -14.78
N CYS A 505 -18.76 -7.49 -15.25
CA CYS A 505 -17.38 -7.74 -14.84
C CYS A 505 -16.39 -6.88 -15.64
N GLY A 506 -15.83 -5.88 -14.97
CA GLY A 506 -14.68 -5.07 -15.37
C GLY A 506 -14.64 -4.66 -16.84
N ILE A 507 -13.44 -4.55 -17.36
CA ILE A 507 -13.15 -4.14 -18.74
C ILE A 507 -13.68 -5.18 -19.75
N ASN A 508 -13.72 -6.45 -19.39
CA ASN A 508 -14.10 -7.53 -20.32
C ASN A 508 -15.58 -7.46 -20.78
N ILE A 509 -16.47 -7.01 -19.90
CA ILE A 509 -17.91 -6.86 -20.25
C ILE A 509 -18.27 -5.38 -20.26
N ALA A 510 -18.13 -4.67 -19.15
CA ALA A 510 -18.60 -3.28 -19.03
C ALA A 510 -17.76 -2.29 -19.86
N GLY A 511 -16.55 -2.64 -20.27
CA GLY A 511 -15.74 -1.85 -21.20
C GLY A 511 -16.14 -1.97 -22.66
N VAL A 512 -16.96 -2.99 -23.01
CA VAL A 512 -17.33 -3.32 -24.39
C VAL A 512 -18.85 -3.24 -24.59
N VAL A 513 -19.64 -3.59 -23.58
CA VAL A 513 -21.10 -3.68 -23.64
C VAL A 513 -21.72 -2.59 -22.75
N ASP A 514 -22.70 -1.88 -23.27
CA ASP A 514 -23.56 -0.99 -22.48
C ASP A 514 -24.49 -1.82 -21.58
N VAL A 515 -23.93 -2.28 -20.44
CA VAL A 515 -24.64 -3.12 -19.48
C VAL A 515 -25.92 -2.49 -18.94
N PRO A 516 -25.94 -1.18 -18.58
CA PRO A 516 -27.18 -0.50 -18.20
C PRO A 516 -28.22 -0.51 -19.32
N GLY A 517 -27.83 -0.27 -20.56
CA GLY A 517 -28.73 -0.32 -21.72
C GLY A 517 -29.31 -1.72 -21.93
N VAL A 518 -28.53 -2.78 -21.78
CA VAL A 518 -29.00 -4.17 -21.86
C VAL A 518 -29.99 -4.46 -20.73
N ALA A 519 -29.73 -4.04 -19.51
CA ALA A 519 -30.60 -4.23 -18.36
C ALA A 519 -31.93 -3.49 -18.56
N GLU A 520 -31.91 -2.26 -19.06
CA GLU A 520 -33.13 -1.48 -19.35
C GLU A 520 -33.94 -2.09 -20.49
N TYR A 521 -33.30 -2.56 -21.55
CA TYR A 521 -33.94 -3.29 -22.62
C TYR A 521 -34.63 -4.55 -22.09
N ALA A 522 -33.95 -5.32 -21.23
CA ALA A 522 -34.49 -6.56 -20.67
C ALA A 522 -35.76 -6.35 -19.84
N LYS A 523 -35.91 -5.22 -19.15
CA LYS A 523 -37.13 -4.89 -18.38
C LYS A 523 -38.40 -4.84 -19.22
N ASN A 524 -38.27 -4.56 -20.52
CA ASN A 524 -39.39 -4.42 -21.44
C ASN A 524 -39.76 -5.73 -22.17
N LEU A 525 -39.06 -6.82 -21.90
CA LEU A 525 -39.32 -8.11 -22.51
C LEU A 525 -40.52 -8.80 -21.84
N PRO A 526 -41.33 -9.57 -22.59
CA PRO A 526 -42.47 -10.29 -22.04
C PRO A 526 -42.05 -11.24 -20.92
N ASN A 527 -42.85 -11.30 -19.85
CA ASN A 527 -42.70 -12.18 -18.72
C ASN A 527 -41.42 -11.94 -17.87
N VAL A 528 -40.68 -10.90 -18.11
CA VAL A 528 -39.53 -10.53 -17.25
C VAL A 528 -40.06 -9.93 -15.95
N ALA A 529 -39.76 -10.60 -14.84
CA ALA A 529 -40.20 -10.24 -13.49
C ALA A 529 -39.14 -9.48 -12.69
N CYS A 530 -37.89 -9.70 -13.02
CA CYS A 530 -36.75 -9.08 -12.31
C CYS A 530 -35.58 -8.85 -13.27
N VAL A 531 -34.96 -7.68 -13.20
CA VAL A 531 -33.71 -7.38 -13.91
C VAL A 531 -32.76 -6.72 -12.94
N GLU A 532 -31.59 -7.30 -12.78
CA GLU A 532 -30.51 -6.75 -11.91
C GLU A 532 -29.17 -6.79 -12.61
N GLU A 533 -28.38 -5.73 -12.41
CA GLU A 533 -26.96 -5.73 -12.74
C GLU A 533 -26.18 -6.24 -11.54
N LYS A 534 -25.22 -7.13 -11.77
CA LYS A 534 -24.33 -7.66 -10.74
C LYS A 534 -22.89 -7.64 -11.23
N ILE A 535 -22.00 -7.23 -10.36
CA ILE A 535 -20.56 -7.42 -10.57
C ILE A 535 -20.25 -8.87 -10.27
N TYR A 536 -19.55 -9.54 -11.20
CA TYR A 536 -19.13 -10.94 -11.06
C TYR A 536 -20.27 -11.92 -10.72
N VAL A 537 -21.25 -12.05 -11.60
CA VAL A 537 -22.36 -13.02 -11.47
C VAL A 537 -21.85 -14.45 -11.14
N CYS A 538 -20.62 -14.77 -11.54
CA CYS A 538 -19.94 -16.04 -11.24
C CYS A 538 -19.44 -16.17 -9.79
N SER A 539 -19.40 -15.08 -8.99
CA SER A 539 -18.97 -15.15 -7.60
C SER A 539 -20.00 -15.85 -6.71
N GLN A 540 -19.54 -16.50 -5.64
CA GLN A 540 -20.43 -17.19 -4.69
C GLN A 540 -21.42 -16.24 -4.03
N ASP A 541 -20.97 -15.02 -3.70
CA ASP A 541 -21.84 -13.98 -3.10
C ASP A 541 -22.96 -13.56 -4.05
N SER A 542 -22.61 -13.27 -5.32
CA SER A 542 -23.62 -12.94 -6.33
C SER A 542 -24.60 -14.08 -6.58
N GLN A 543 -24.12 -15.33 -6.60
CA GLN A 543 -24.97 -16.50 -6.73
C GLN A 543 -25.89 -16.68 -5.51
N GLY A 544 -25.41 -16.36 -4.29
CA GLY A 544 -26.26 -16.32 -3.09
C GLY A 544 -27.41 -15.34 -3.23
N LEU A 545 -27.09 -14.10 -3.61
CA LEU A 545 -28.10 -13.06 -3.83
C LEU A 545 -29.09 -13.40 -4.95
N ILE A 546 -28.63 -14.04 -6.03
CA ILE A 546 -29.50 -14.51 -7.11
C ILE A 546 -30.46 -15.59 -6.61
N LYS A 547 -30.01 -16.54 -5.81
CA LYS A 547 -30.84 -17.58 -5.19
C LYS A 547 -31.92 -17.00 -4.29
N GLU A 548 -31.61 -15.95 -3.54
CA GLU A 548 -32.62 -15.25 -2.71
C GLU A 548 -33.70 -14.54 -3.55
N LYS A 549 -33.37 -14.17 -4.77
CA LYS A 549 -34.31 -13.51 -5.69
C LYS A 549 -35.21 -14.48 -6.47
N ILE A 550 -34.71 -15.68 -6.71
CA ILE A 550 -35.47 -16.76 -7.37
C ILE A 550 -36.44 -17.40 -6.37
#